data_aed7e538a2fe0610c0ab1fb62f836fc3
#
_entry.id   aed7e538a2fe0610c0ab1fb62f836fc3
#
_cell.length_a   1.000
_cell.length_b   1.000
_cell.length_c   1.000
_cell.angle_alpha   90.00
_cell.angle_beta   90.00
_cell.angle_gamma   90.00
#
_symmetry.space_group_name_H-M   'P 1'
#
loop_
_entity.id
_entity.type
_entity.pdbx_description
1 polymer ?
#
loop_
_entity_poly.entity_id
_entity_poly.type
_entity_poly.pdbx_seq_one_letter_code
_entity_poly.pdbx_strand_id
1 'polypeptide(L)'
;NLDTEQRWKIIRSLDVLEDDLDFLIVDTPAGASNSSIEFASAVDHVVVTLVGEPTSFMDAYAFVKALHLEKNVNSFSVIVNMAKNKDLALRDFKSFEKIALMFLPIKLNFIGWMPGSNDIVQSIIARKPFILDKNTKKAVGQCMDVITKNIQETLPKKRSGVQFFSSGNGVLK
;
A
#
# COMPACT_ATOMS: atom_id res chain seq x y z
N ASN A 1 -20.61 -0.17 -10.95
CA ASN A 1 -19.16 -0.38 -11.17
C ASN A 1 -18.67 0.57 -12.25
N LEU A 2 -17.60 1.31 -11.97
CA LEU A 2 -16.95 2.16 -12.97
C LEU A 2 -16.36 1.28 -14.09
N ASP A 3 -16.50 1.71 -15.33
CA ASP A 3 -15.76 1.11 -16.45
C ASP A 3 -14.29 1.59 -16.48
N THR A 4 -13.47 1.03 -17.35
CA THR A 4 -12.04 1.36 -17.43
C THR A 4 -11.81 2.82 -17.82
N GLU A 5 -12.60 3.36 -18.73
CA GLU A 5 -12.48 4.75 -19.18
C GLU A 5 -12.83 5.74 -18.05
N GLN A 6 -13.88 5.43 -17.28
CA GLN A 6 -14.27 6.24 -16.12
C GLN A 6 -13.19 6.24 -15.05
N ARG A 7 -12.55 5.09 -14.78
CA ARG A 7 -11.41 5.03 -13.84
C ARG A 7 -10.23 5.87 -14.31
N TRP A 8 -9.88 5.80 -15.57
CA TRP A 8 -8.81 6.61 -16.15
C TRP A 8 -9.12 8.12 -16.10
N LYS A 9 -10.38 8.51 -16.33
CA LYS A 9 -10.80 9.91 -16.17
C LYS A 9 -10.62 10.39 -14.72
N ILE A 10 -10.95 9.55 -13.74
CA ILE A 10 -10.72 9.87 -12.32
C ILE A 10 -9.23 10.03 -12.04
N ILE A 11 -8.38 9.08 -12.46
CA ILE A 11 -6.93 9.16 -12.25
C ILE A 11 -6.38 10.47 -12.82
N ARG A 12 -6.72 10.81 -14.04
CA ARG A 12 -6.25 12.04 -14.70
C ARG A 12 -6.85 13.32 -14.12
N SER A 13 -8.05 13.27 -13.56
CA SER A 13 -8.65 14.46 -12.96
C SER A 13 -7.91 14.97 -11.73
N LEU A 14 -7.05 14.14 -11.13
CA LEU A 14 -6.21 14.50 -9.99
C LEU A 14 -4.88 15.15 -10.40
N ASP A 15 -4.53 15.14 -11.69
CA ASP A 15 -3.29 15.77 -12.18
C ASP A 15 -3.22 17.28 -11.85
N VAL A 16 -4.37 17.94 -11.75
CA VAL A 16 -4.45 19.36 -11.38
C VAL A 16 -3.98 19.65 -9.95
N LEU A 17 -3.86 18.63 -9.11
CA LEU A 17 -3.42 18.74 -7.72
C LEU A 17 -1.93 18.45 -7.53
N GLU A 18 -1.19 18.13 -8.61
CA GLU A 18 0.21 17.70 -8.54
C GLU A 18 1.10 18.71 -7.81
N ASP A 19 0.92 19.99 -8.12
CA ASP A 19 1.74 21.07 -7.52
C ASP A 19 1.34 21.41 -6.07
N ASP A 20 0.15 20.99 -5.64
CA ASP A 20 -0.41 21.31 -4.32
C ASP A 20 -0.20 20.20 -3.28
N LEU A 21 0.30 19.01 -3.70
CA LEU A 21 0.39 17.83 -2.85
C LEU A 21 1.82 17.29 -2.76
N ASP A 22 2.29 17.07 -1.53
CA ASP A 22 3.51 16.30 -1.29
C ASP A 22 3.28 14.79 -1.47
N PHE A 23 2.09 14.30 -1.11
CA PHE A 23 1.72 12.88 -1.19
C PHE A 23 0.24 12.72 -1.56
N LEU A 24 -0.04 11.78 -2.45
CA LEU A 24 -1.39 11.27 -2.71
C LEU A 24 -1.48 9.83 -2.19
N ILE A 25 -2.36 9.59 -1.22
CA ILE A 25 -2.65 8.25 -0.72
C ILE A 25 -3.96 7.76 -1.33
N VAL A 26 -3.88 6.65 -2.06
CA VAL A 26 -5.03 5.99 -2.68
C VAL A 26 -5.39 4.76 -1.87
N ASP A 27 -6.47 4.83 -1.11
CA ASP A 27 -7.03 3.70 -0.36
C ASP A 27 -7.90 2.85 -1.29
N THR A 28 -7.62 1.56 -1.37
CA THR A 28 -8.35 0.62 -2.22
C THR A 28 -9.01 -0.48 -1.39
N PRO A 29 -10.20 -0.94 -1.77
CA PRO A 29 -10.83 -2.09 -1.13
C PRO A 29 -9.94 -3.33 -1.17
N ALA A 30 -10.08 -4.20 -0.18
CA ALA A 30 -9.41 -5.49 -0.16
C ALA A 30 -9.78 -6.36 -1.38
N GLY A 31 -8.83 -7.21 -1.80
CA GLY A 31 -9.01 -8.12 -2.92
C GLY A 31 -8.60 -7.55 -4.27
N ALA A 32 -8.59 -8.42 -5.30
CA ALA A 32 -8.11 -8.13 -6.65
C ALA A 32 -9.27 -7.73 -7.60
N SER A 33 -10.10 -6.76 -7.19
CA SER A 33 -11.11 -6.21 -8.08
C SER A 33 -10.48 -5.38 -9.20
N ASN A 34 -11.14 -5.28 -10.36
CA ASN A 34 -10.65 -4.47 -11.48
C ASN A 34 -10.36 -3.01 -11.04
N SER A 35 -11.20 -2.42 -10.18
CA SER A 35 -10.97 -1.08 -9.66
C SER A 35 -9.74 -1.01 -8.77
N SER A 36 -9.55 -1.97 -7.83
CA SER A 36 -8.37 -2.03 -6.98
C SER A 36 -7.09 -2.17 -7.81
N ILE A 37 -7.10 -3.02 -8.84
CA ILE A 37 -5.95 -3.24 -9.73
C ILE A 37 -5.63 -1.99 -10.54
N GLU A 38 -6.64 -1.33 -11.14
CA GLU A 38 -6.42 -0.11 -11.94
C GLU A 38 -5.82 1.01 -11.08
N PHE A 39 -6.42 1.34 -9.94
CA PHE A 39 -5.91 2.41 -9.08
C PHE A 39 -4.55 2.08 -8.49
N ALA A 40 -4.32 0.83 -8.03
CA ALA A 40 -3.03 0.43 -7.50
C ALA A 40 -1.93 0.35 -8.56
N SER A 41 -2.26 0.15 -9.82
CA SER A 41 -1.28 0.19 -10.91
C SER A 41 -0.86 1.61 -11.30
N ALA A 42 -1.69 2.61 -10.98
CA ALA A 42 -1.46 4.00 -11.35
C ALA A 42 -0.60 4.79 -10.33
N VAL A 43 -0.32 4.23 -9.15
CA VAL A 43 0.53 4.87 -8.14
C VAL A 43 2.00 4.50 -8.32
N ASP A 44 2.90 5.36 -7.85
CA ASP A 44 4.36 5.10 -7.86
C ASP A 44 4.76 4.00 -6.89
N HIS A 45 4.05 3.85 -5.79
CA HIS A 45 4.42 2.96 -4.70
C HIS A 45 3.22 2.17 -4.19
N VAL A 46 3.23 0.85 -4.40
CA VAL A 46 2.18 -0.03 -3.88
C VAL A 46 2.57 -0.55 -2.51
N VAL A 47 1.71 -0.29 -1.54
CA VAL A 47 1.84 -0.81 -0.17
C VAL A 47 0.76 -1.85 0.06
N VAL A 48 1.18 -3.06 0.42
CA VAL A 48 0.30 -4.18 0.77
C VAL A 48 0.28 -4.33 2.28
N THR A 49 -0.91 -4.26 2.87
CA THR A 49 -1.10 -4.52 4.30
C THR A 49 -1.69 -5.92 4.49
N LEU A 50 -1.04 -6.73 5.31
CA LEU A 50 -1.50 -8.08 5.65
C LEU A 50 -1.46 -8.31 7.16
N VAL A 51 -2.20 -9.30 7.62
CA VAL A 51 -2.12 -9.86 8.97
C VAL A 51 -1.54 -11.28 8.92
N GLY A 52 -1.01 -11.78 10.04
CA GLY A 52 -0.36 -13.09 10.11
C GLY A 52 -1.32 -14.29 10.03
N GLU A 53 -2.27 -14.26 9.09
CA GLU A 53 -3.30 -15.28 8.90
C GLU A 53 -3.28 -15.82 7.46
N PRO A 54 -3.54 -17.12 7.24
CA PRO A 54 -3.49 -17.73 5.92
C PRO A 54 -4.42 -17.06 4.90
N THR A 55 -5.62 -16.65 5.30
CA THR A 55 -6.60 -15.97 4.44
C THR A 55 -6.07 -14.62 3.96
N SER A 56 -5.47 -13.83 4.85
CA SER A 56 -4.83 -12.56 4.51
C SER A 56 -3.66 -12.75 3.55
N PHE A 57 -2.88 -13.82 3.71
CA PHE A 57 -1.79 -14.15 2.77
C PHE A 57 -2.32 -14.50 1.38
N MET A 58 -3.44 -15.23 1.31
CA MET A 58 -4.07 -15.57 0.03
C MET A 58 -4.59 -14.34 -0.69
N ASP A 59 -5.26 -13.44 0.02
CA ASP A 59 -5.79 -12.20 -0.54
C ASP A 59 -4.67 -11.27 -1.02
N ALA A 60 -3.63 -11.09 -0.20
CA ALA A 60 -2.44 -10.31 -0.56
C ALA A 60 -1.72 -10.93 -1.77
N TYR A 61 -1.59 -12.26 -1.83
CA TYR A 61 -0.99 -12.96 -2.96
C TYR A 61 -1.80 -12.76 -4.25
N ALA A 62 -3.14 -12.93 -4.18
CA ALA A 62 -4.01 -12.73 -5.34
C ALA A 62 -3.89 -11.31 -5.89
N PHE A 63 -3.86 -10.30 -5.02
CA PHE A 63 -3.70 -8.91 -5.39
C PHE A 63 -2.34 -8.62 -6.05
N VAL A 64 -1.25 -9.06 -5.41
CA VAL A 64 0.12 -8.91 -5.93
C VAL A 64 0.29 -9.63 -7.27
N LYS A 65 -0.25 -10.85 -7.39
CA LYS A 65 -0.22 -11.64 -8.63
C LYS A 65 -0.96 -10.94 -9.76
N ALA A 66 -2.16 -10.41 -9.51
CA ALA A 66 -2.93 -9.69 -10.53
C ALA A 66 -2.19 -8.43 -10.99
N LEU A 67 -1.66 -7.63 -10.07
CA LEU A 67 -0.85 -6.45 -10.40
C LEU A 67 0.41 -6.80 -11.18
N HIS A 68 1.08 -7.91 -10.83
CA HIS A 68 2.25 -8.37 -11.56
C HIS A 68 1.91 -8.80 -12.99
N LEU A 69 0.92 -9.68 -13.14
CA LEU A 69 0.59 -10.29 -14.43
C LEU A 69 -0.13 -9.31 -15.38
N GLU A 70 -1.02 -8.49 -14.87
CA GLU A 70 -1.86 -7.60 -15.69
C GLU A 70 -1.24 -6.22 -15.92
N LYS A 71 -0.44 -5.74 -14.95
CA LYS A 71 0.06 -4.36 -14.93
C LYS A 71 1.58 -4.26 -14.84
N ASN A 72 2.30 -5.36 -14.86
CA ASN A 72 3.76 -5.41 -14.82
C ASN A 72 4.39 -4.76 -13.55
N VAL A 73 3.65 -4.74 -12.44
CA VAL A 73 4.14 -4.25 -11.16
C VAL A 73 5.05 -5.31 -10.54
N ASN A 74 6.33 -4.98 -10.33
CA ASN A 74 7.34 -5.94 -9.92
C ASN A 74 7.95 -5.66 -8.54
N SER A 75 7.47 -4.63 -7.85
CA SER A 75 7.97 -4.27 -6.51
C SER A 75 6.85 -3.78 -5.63
N PHE A 76 6.78 -4.33 -4.44
CA PHE A 76 5.76 -4.03 -3.45
C PHE A 76 6.39 -3.79 -2.09
N SER A 77 5.85 -2.86 -1.33
CA SER A 77 6.15 -2.71 0.08
C SER A 77 5.08 -3.42 0.91
N VAL A 78 5.50 -4.01 2.02
CA VAL A 78 4.62 -4.81 2.86
C VAL A 78 4.64 -4.30 4.29
N ILE A 79 3.44 -4.09 4.85
CA ILE A 79 3.20 -3.81 6.25
C ILE A 79 2.51 -5.03 6.87
N VAL A 80 3.03 -5.52 8.00
CA VAL A 80 2.32 -6.54 8.79
C VAL A 80 1.55 -5.87 9.90
N ASN A 81 0.23 -5.94 9.83
CA ASN A 81 -0.68 -5.34 10.80
C ASN A 81 -1.07 -6.34 11.90
N MET A 82 -1.50 -5.82 13.06
CA MET A 82 -2.00 -6.58 14.20
C MET A 82 -1.02 -7.63 14.75
N ALA A 83 0.28 -7.45 14.52
CA ALA A 83 1.29 -8.35 15.06
C ALA A 83 1.51 -8.13 16.56
N LYS A 84 1.83 -9.19 17.31
CA LYS A 84 2.09 -9.08 18.76
C LYS A 84 3.42 -8.39 19.07
N ASN A 85 4.41 -8.55 18.20
CA ASN A 85 5.74 -7.93 18.29
C ASN A 85 6.43 -7.95 16.93
N LYS A 86 7.60 -7.30 16.86
CA LYS A 86 8.40 -7.18 15.63
C LYS A 86 8.87 -8.53 15.07
N ASP A 87 9.26 -9.45 15.94
CA ASP A 87 9.82 -10.74 15.51
C ASP A 87 8.74 -11.60 14.85
N LEU A 88 7.53 -11.58 15.42
CA LEU A 88 6.38 -12.25 14.81
C LEU A 88 5.98 -11.60 13.48
N ALA A 89 5.99 -10.27 13.41
CA ALA A 89 5.72 -9.55 12.17
C ALA A 89 6.74 -9.91 11.06
N LEU A 90 8.01 -9.98 11.40
CA LEU A 90 9.06 -10.40 10.46
C LEU A 90 8.90 -11.85 10.02
N ARG A 91 8.53 -12.74 10.93
CA ARG A 91 8.23 -14.14 10.60
C ARG A 91 7.05 -14.25 9.63
N ASP A 92 5.98 -13.51 9.88
CA ASP A 92 4.78 -13.52 9.04
C ASP A 92 5.09 -12.92 7.66
N PHE A 93 5.85 -11.83 7.60
CA PHE A 93 6.37 -11.30 6.34
C PHE A 93 7.20 -12.34 5.57
N LYS A 94 8.14 -13.02 6.22
CA LYS A 94 8.99 -14.04 5.58
C LYS A 94 8.19 -15.25 5.09
N SER A 95 7.13 -15.60 5.80
CA SER A 95 6.21 -16.66 5.36
C SER A 95 5.46 -16.25 4.10
N PHE A 96 4.93 -15.03 4.05
CA PHE A 96 4.30 -14.47 2.86
C PHE A 96 5.28 -14.33 1.69
N GLU A 97 6.47 -13.76 1.96
CA GLU A 97 7.54 -13.59 0.96
C GLU A 97 7.90 -14.93 0.30
N LYS A 98 8.11 -15.97 1.10
CA LYS A 98 8.43 -17.31 0.59
C LYS A 98 7.36 -17.84 -0.36
N ILE A 99 6.08 -17.69 0.00
CA ILE A 99 4.96 -18.14 -0.84
C ILE A 99 4.93 -17.34 -2.15
N ALA A 100 5.03 -16.03 -2.06
CA ALA A 100 4.95 -15.16 -3.24
C ALA A 100 6.12 -15.39 -4.21
N LEU A 101 7.35 -15.46 -3.71
CA LEU A 101 8.55 -15.65 -4.54
C LEU A 101 8.68 -17.04 -5.13
N MET A 102 7.94 -18.04 -4.63
CA MET A 102 7.89 -19.38 -5.24
C MET A 102 7.28 -19.34 -6.65
N PHE A 103 6.37 -18.39 -6.91
CA PHE A 103 5.60 -18.36 -8.15
C PHE A 103 5.75 -17.05 -8.94
N LEU A 104 6.25 -15.97 -8.32
CA LEU A 104 6.31 -14.66 -8.94
C LEU A 104 7.72 -14.06 -8.85
N PRO A 105 8.30 -13.60 -9.98
CA PRO A 105 9.61 -12.96 -10.01
C PRO A 105 9.49 -11.45 -9.60
N ILE A 106 9.11 -11.21 -8.37
CA ILE A 106 8.83 -9.87 -7.83
C ILE A 106 9.77 -9.52 -6.68
N LYS A 107 9.76 -8.26 -6.27
CA LYS A 107 10.46 -7.78 -5.07
C LYS A 107 9.44 -7.40 -4.00
N LEU A 108 9.62 -7.95 -2.79
CA LEU A 108 8.88 -7.59 -1.60
C LEU A 108 9.81 -6.89 -0.60
N ASN A 109 9.38 -5.74 -0.09
CA ASN A 109 10.14 -4.98 0.89
C ASN A 109 9.32 -4.86 2.17
N PHE A 110 9.83 -5.37 3.28
CA PHE A 110 9.22 -5.13 4.59
C PHE A 110 9.48 -3.69 5.02
N ILE A 111 8.44 -2.87 5.11
CA ILE A 111 8.57 -1.46 5.49
C ILE A 111 8.13 -1.16 6.92
N GLY A 112 7.56 -2.15 7.61
CA GLY A 112 7.18 -1.99 9.01
C GLY A 112 6.04 -2.88 9.43
N TRP A 113 5.61 -2.67 10.66
CA TRP A 113 4.53 -3.42 11.27
C TRP A 113 3.74 -2.54 12.23
N MET A 114 2.49 -2.93 12.50
CA MET A 114 1.63 -2.28 13.49
C MET A 114 1.20 -3.30 14.54
N PRO A 115 1.24 -2.96 15.83
CA PRO A 115 0.70 -3.83 16.87
C PRO A 115 -0.83 -3.84 16.85
N GLY A 116 -1.42 -4.96 17.24
CA GLY A 116 -2.81 -4.97 17.70
C GLY A 116 -2.92 -4.10 18.95
N SER A 117 -3.67 -2.99 18.89
CA SER A 117 -3.78 -2.04 20.00
C SER A 117 -5.21 -1.60 20.23
N ASN A 118 -5.61 -1.58 21.50
CA ASN A 118 -6.90 -1.03 21.89
C ASN A 118 -7.01 0.47 21.57
N ASP A 119 -5.90 1.20 21.60
CA ASP A 119 -5.88 2.63 21.25
C ASP A 119 -6.33 2.84 19.80
N ILE A 120 -5.89 1.96 18.87
CA ILE A 120 -6.33 1.98 17.47
C ILE A 120 -7.82 1.66 17.39
N VAL A 121 -8.31 0.63 18.10
CA VAL A 121 -9.73 0.27 18.10
C VAL A 121 -10.58 1.42 18.63
N GLN A 122 -10.18 2.04 19.75
CA GLN A 122 -10.91 3.19 20.30
C GLN A 122 -10.89 4.40 19.36
N SER A 123 -9.80 4.63 18.62
CA SER A 123 -9.73 5.71 17.63
C SER A 123 -10.72 5.51 16.48
N ILE A 124 -10.91 4.27 16.03
CA ILE A 124 -11.89 3.92 15.00
C ILE A 124 -13.31 4.19 15.51
N ILE A 125 -13.62 3.75 16.73
CA ILE A 125 -14.92 3.98 17.38
C ILE A 125 -15.20 5.47 17.54
N ALA A 126 -14.19 6.23 17.99
CA ALA A 126 -14.27 7.67 18.18
C ALA A 126 -14.23 8.47 16.86
N ARG A 127 -14.00 7.83 15.72
CA ARG A 127 -13.78 8.46 14.40
C ARG A 127 -12.71 9.57 14.44
N LYS A 128 -11.66 9.35 15.23
CA LYS A 128 -10.56 10.29 15.40
C LYS A 128 -9.23 9.54 15.23
N PRO A 129 -8.35 9.97 14.32
CA PRO A 129 -7.06 9.30 14.10
C PRO A 129 -6.26 9.16 15.39
N PHE A 130 -5.79 7.96 15.71
CA PHE A 130 -5.06 7.69 16.94
C PHE A 130 -3.76 8.51 17.06
N ILE A 131 -3.13 8.84 15.93
CA ILE A 131 -1.90 9.64 15.91
C ILE A 131 -2.09 11.06 16.43
N LEU A 132 -3.31 11.57 16.44
CA LEU A 132 -3.67 12.89 16.96
C LEU A 132 -4.00 12.86 18.48
N ASP A 133 -4.05 11.67 19.08
CA ASP A 133 -4.32 11.53 20.49
C ASP A 133 -3.00 11.47 21.29
N LYS A 134 -2.81 12.46 22.18
CA LYS A 134 -1.63 12.55 23.04
C LYS A 134 -1.47 11.36 24.00
N ASN A 135 -2.56 10.63 24.25
CA ASN A 135 -2.58 9.44 25.09
C ASN A 135 -2.24 8.15 24.35
N THR A 136 -2.10 8.19 23.03
CA THR A 136 -1.70 7.02 22.25
C THR A 136 -0.37 6.48 22.74
N LYS A 137 -0.31 5.18 22.97
CA LYS A 137 0.91 4.52 23.41
C LYS A 137 2.08 4.83 22.48
N LYS A 138 3.18 5.29 23.06
CA LYS A 138 4.40 5.65 22.34
C LYS A 138 4.85 4.56 21.34
N ALA A 139 4.69 3.28 21.71
CA ALA A 139 5.06 2.15 20.86
C ALA A 139 4.27 2.11 19.52
N VAL A 140 2.97 2.45 19.53
CA VAL A 140 2.12 2.50 18.33
C VAL A 140 2.58 3.65 17.41
N GLY A 141 2.83 4.83 18.00
CA GLY A 141 3.36 5.98 17.26
C GLY A 141 4.72 5.67 16.63
N GLN A 142 5.64 5.06 17.37
CA GLN A 142 6.97 4.68 16.86
C GLN A 142 6.90 3.70 15.68
N CYS A 143 5.96 2.74 15.69
CA CYS A 143 5.75 1.85 14.54
C CYS A 143 5.30 2.64 13.31
N MET A 144 4.38 3.59 13.47
CA MET A 144 3.90 4.45 12.38
C MET A 144 5.03 5.33 11.85
N ASP A 145 5.85 5.92 12.72
CA ASP A 145 7.01 6.75 12.32
C ASP A 145 7.99 5.96 11.45
N VAL A 146 8.28 4.71 11.81
CA VAL A 146 9.14 3.82 11.02
C VAL A 146 8.54 3.54 9.64
N ILE A 147 7.24 3.24 9.59
CA ILE A 147 6.53 3.00 8.32
C ILE A 147 6.59 4.25 7.45
N THR A 148 6.24 5.41 8.00
CA THR A 148 6.24 6.70 7.29
C THR A 148 7.62 7.02 6.72
N LYS A 149 8.67 6.88 7.53
CA LYS A 149 10.06 7.08 7.08
C LYS A 149 10.41 6.16 5.93
N ASN A 150 10.11 4.86 6.04
CA ASN A 150 10.44 3.89 5.00
C ASN A 150 9.65 4.12 3.70
N ILE A 151 8.42 4.65 3.77
CA ILE A 151 7.65 5.07 2.59
C ILE A 151 8.35 6.27 1.92
N GLN A 152 8.73 7.29 2.69
CA GLN A 152 9.38 8.49 2.18
C GLN A 152 10.76 8.21 1.54
N GLU A 153 11.49 7.23 2.07
CA GLU A 153 12.79 6.80 1.54
C GLU A 153 12.67 5.92 0.28
N THR A 154 11.45 5.47 -0.06
CA THR A 154 11.24 4.65 -1.27
C THR A 154 11.15 5.57 -2.48
N LEU A 155 12.13 5.46 -3.37
CA LEU A 155 12.14 6.22 -4.62
C LEU A 155 11.03 5.74 -5.56
N PRO A 156 10.24 6.66 -6.16
CA PRO A 156 9.23 6.30 -7.13
C PRO A 156 9.88 5.60 -8.34
N LYS A 157 9.21 4.56 -8.83
CA LYS A 157 9.64 3.84 -10.04
C LYS A 157 8.79 4.28 -11.21
N LYS A 158 9.45 4.68 -12.31
CA LYS A 158 8.75 4.92 -13.59
C LYS A 158 8.05 3.64 -14.04
N ARG A 159 6.78 3.74 -14.35
CA ARG A 159 5.95 2.66 -14.86
C ARG A 159 5.34 3.07 -16.19
N SER A 160 4.93 2.09 -17.00
CA SER A 160 4.17 2.32 -18.24
C SER A 160 2.68 2.30 -17.93
N GLY A 161 1.88 3.08 -18.68
CA GLY A 161 0.43 3.13 -18.56
C GLY A 161 -0.11 4.44 -18.02
N VAL A 162 -1.40 4.46 -17.67
CA VAL A 162 -2.04 5.62 -17.02
C VAL A 162 -1.60 5.67 -15.57
N GLN A 163 -1.04 6.81 -15.17
CA GLN A 163 -0.55 7.04 -13.81
C GLN A 163 -1.15 8.34 -13.26
N PHE A 164 -1.21 8.44 -11.93
CA PHE A 164 -1.43 9.72 -11.26
C PHE A 164 -0.22 10.64 -11.50
N PHE A 165 -0.49 11.93 -11.69
CA PHE A 165 0.54 12.95 -11.87
C PHE A 165 1.51 12.65 -13.04
N SER A 166 0.95 12.19 -14.15
CA SER A 166 1.75 11.85 -15.34
C SER A 166 2.15 13.06 -16.18
N SER A 167 1.60 14.23 -15.89
CA SER A 167 1.76 15.45 -16.70
C SER A 167 3.16 16.10 -16.59
N GLY A 168 3.93 15.79 -15.55
CA GLY A 168 5.26 16.38 -15.32
C GLY A 168 6.38 15.90 -16.25
N ASN A 169 6.17 14.89 -17.11
CA ASN A 169 7.22 14.29 -17.95
C ASN A 169 6.85 14.07 -19.42
N GLY A 170 5.91 14.81 -19.95
CA GLY A 170 5.43 14.64 -21.33
C GLY A 170 5.34 15.92 -22.14
N VAL A 171 6.39 16.72 -22.22
CA VAL A 171 6.57 17.58 -23.38
C VAL A 171 7.09 16.69 -24.51
N LEU A 172 6.19 16.02 -25.19
CA LEU A 172 6.46 15.55 -26.53
C LEU A 172 6.50 16.79 -27.45
N LYS A 173 7.71 17.12 -27.85
CA LYS A 173 7.93 17.90 -29.06
C LYS A 173 7.57 17.04 -30.28
#